data_2bd28cb0c6ddc4fa2e3c13b02d4da938
#
_entry.id   2bd28cb0c6ddc4fa2e3c13b02d4da938
#
_cell.length_a   1.000
_cell.length_b   1.000
_cell.length_c   1.000
_cell.angle_alpha   90.00
_cell.angle_beta   90.00
_cell.angle_gamma   90.00
#
_symmetry.space_group_name_H-M   'P 1'
#
loop_
_entity.id
_entity.type
_entity.pdbx_description
1 polymer ?
#
loop_
_entity_poly.entity_id
_entity_poly.type
_entity_poly.pdbx_seq_one_letter_code
_entity_poly.pdbx_strand_id
1 'polypeptide(L)'
;GAPAILETTGNPYAHLVLRGGSETGPNFDAVSIESAVRLLRAAALPEVLMVDCSHGNSEKDAARQIDVAESIMEQLRGSPIRARMLESHLVAGRQNAPVTYGQSITDACLGFEETEALLHRLAAAV
;
A
#
# COMPACT_ATOMS: atom_id res chain seq x y z
N GLY A 1 26.93 -13.33 19.56
CA GLY A 1 27.10 -11.89 19.60
C GLY A 1 26.51 -11.32 20.87
N ALA A 2 27.03 -10.21 21.38
CA ALA A 2 26.46 -9.51 22.53
C ALA A 2 25.27 -8.68 22.10
N PRO A 3 24.23 -8.50 22.95
CA PRO A 3 23.16 -7.55 22.73
C PRO A 3 23.76 -6.14 22.56
N ALA A 4 23.26 -5.41 21.55
CA ALA A 4 23.70 -4.05 21.29
C ALA A 4 22.51 -3.17 20.91
N ILE A 5 22.59 -1.89 21.25
CA ILE A 5 21.68 -0.86 20.77
C ILE A 5 22.38 -0.14 19.63
N LEU A 6 21.73 -0.10 18.47
CA LEU A 6 22.23 0.65 17.32
C LEU A 6 21.49 2.00 17.28
N GLU A 7 22.25 3.08 17.38
CA GLU A 7 21.74 4.42 17.13
C GLU A 7 22.11 4.86 15.70
N THR A 8 21.11 5.32 14.94
CA THR A 8 21.30 5.75 13.56
C THR A 8 21.15 7.26 13.42
N THR A 9 21.64 7.82 12.32
CA THR A 9 21.44 9.24 11.99
C THR A 9 20.05 9.55 11.40
N GLY A 10 19.19 8.54 11.29
CA GLY A 10 17.88 8.62 10.67
C GLY A 10 17.93 8.57 9.14
N ASN A 11 16.74 8.67 8.52
CA ASN A 11 16.59 8.71 7.07
C ASN A 11 15.71 9.92 6.68
N PRO A 12 16.26 10.97 6.06
CA PRO A 12 15.48 12.15 5.66
C PRO A 12 14.49 11.87 4.52
N TYR A 13 14.61 10.73 3.84
CA TYR A 13 13.73 10.31 2.74
C TYR A 13 12.63 9.34 3.19
N ALA A 14 12.47 9.15 4.50
CA ALA A 14 11.37 8.34 5.01
C ALA A 14 10.01 8.98 4.70
N HIS A 15 9.02 8.15 4.47
CA HIS A 15 7.62 8.55 4.26
C HIS A 15 6.69 7.63 5.02
N LEU A 16 5.46 8.11 5.27
CA LEU A 16 4.44 7.32 5.96
C LEU A 16 3.71 6.41 4.97
N VAL A 17 3.46 5.15 5.38
CA VAL A 17 2.65 4.19 4.63
C VAL A 17 1.36 3.92 5.39
N LEU A 18 0.22 4.15 4.74
CA LEU A 18 -1.10 3.78 5.25
C LEU A 18 -1.44 2.39 4.70
N ARG A 19 -1.45 1.38 5.56
CA ARG A 19 -1.68 -0.02 5.17
C ARG A 19 -2.91 -0.66 5.80
N GLY A 20 -3.66 0.10 6.60
CA GLY A 20 -4.72 -0.46 7.43
C GLY A 20 -4.19 -1.35 8.56
N GLY A 21 -5.08 -1.89 9.34
CA GLY A 21 -4.76 -2.77 10.46
C GLY A 21 -5.84 -3.81 10.71
N SER A 22 -5.47 -4.93 11.36
CA SER A 22 -6.41 -6.01 11.68
C SER A 22 -7.49 -5.60 12.70
N GLU A 23 -7.15 -4.67 13.59
CA GLU A 23 -8.09 -4.18 14.62
C GLU A 23 -8.72 -2.83 14.24
N THR A 24 -8.00 -2.01 13.49
CA THR A 24 -8.42 -0.65 13.12
C THR A 24 -9.14 -0.58 11.77
N GLY A 25 -9.05 -1.64 10.97
CA GLY A 25 -9.61 -1.69 9.62
C GLY A 25 -8.81 -0.88 8.58
N PRO A 26 -9.42 -0.66 7.40
CA PRO A 26 -8.84 0.15 6.33
C PRO A 26 -8.60 1.61 6.74
N ASN A 27 -7.61 2.27 6.12
CA ASN A 27 -7.25 3.67 6.40
C ASN A 27 -6.83 4.45 5.14
N PHE A 28 -7.46 4.17 4.00
CA PHE A 28 -7.20 4.82 2.72
C PHE A 28 -8.25 5.90 2.35
N ASP A 29 -9.25 6.08 3.19
CA ASP A 29 -10.29 7.12 3.02
C ASP A 29 -9.74 8.53 3.30
N ALA A 30 -10.48 9.55 2.84
CA ALA A 30 -10.07 10.95 2.95
C ALA A 30 -9.84 11.41 4.41
N VAL A 31 -10.64 10.90 5.35
CA VAL A 31 -10.52 11.27 6.78
C VAL A 31 -9.23 10.70 7.37
N SER A 32 -8.91 9.45 7.05
CA SER A 32 -7.66 8.80 7.46
C SER A 32 -6.44 9.50 6.89
N ILE A 33 -6.48 9.86 5.60
CA ILE A 33 -5.42 10.60 4.91
C ILE A 33 -5.21 11.97 5.56
N GLU A 34 -6.28 12.75 5.78
CA GLU A 34 -6.20 14.05 6.43
C GLU A 34 -5.64 13.94 7.87
N SER A 35 -6.06 12.91 8.61
CA SER A 35 -5.55 12.66 9.96
C SER A 35 -4.05 12.37 9.96
N ALA A 36 -3.57 11.54 9.02
CA ALA A 36 -2.16 11.24 8.85
C ALA A 36 -1.34 12.50 8.52
N VAL A 37 -1.84 13.35 7.61
CA VAL A 37 -1.21 14.62 7.26
C VAL A 37 -1.10 15.56 8.46
N ARG A 38 -2.15 15.68 9.26
CA ARG A 38 -2.11 16.50 10.49
C ARG A 38 -1.02 16.03 11.45
N LEU A 39 -0.87 14.72 11.62
CA LEU A 39 0.17 14.15 12.48
C LEU A 39 1.58 14.43 11.94
N LEU A 40 1.80 14.26 10.63
CA LEU A 40 3.07 14.58 9.99
C LEU A 40 3.43 16.07 10.17
N ARG A 41 2.47 16.95 9.93
CA ARG A 41 2.63 18.40 10.10
C ARG A 41 2.96 18.79 11.55
N ALA A 42 2.26 18.20 12.52
CA ALA A 42 2.50 18.44 13.94
C ALA A 42 3.90 17.97 14.37
N ALA A 43 4.43 16.94 13.72
CA ALA A 43 5.77 16.41 13.94
C ALA A 43 6.87 17.12 13.12
N ALA A 44 6.52 18.14 12.33
CA ALA A 44 7.41 18.82 11.37
C ALA A 44 8.08 17.86 10.36
N LEU A 45 7.34 16.81 9.94
CA LEU A 45 7.78 15.84 8.95
C LEU A 45 7.19 16.16 7.57
N PRO A 46 7.83 15.69 6.47
CA PRO A 46 7.28 15.84 5.13
C PRO A 46 5.88 15.24 5.00
N GLU A 47 4.95 15.99 4.42
CA GLU A 47 3.57 15.55 4.17
C GLU A 47 3.52 14.66 2.91
N VAL A 48 4.20 13.53 2.96
CA VAL A 48 4.30 12.55 1.87
C VAL A 48 3.77 11.22 2.34
N LEU A 49 2.78 10.68 1.60
CA LEU A 49 2.12 9.42 1.91
C LEU A 49 2.28 8.40 0.78
N MET A 50 2.43 7.15 1.16
CA MET A 50 2.14 5.99 0.32
C MET A 50 0.87 5.32 0.86
N VAL A 51 0.00 4.83 -0.01
CA VAL A 51 -1.10 3.95 0.36
C VAL A 51 -0.82 2.54 -0.13
N ASP A 52 -0.79 1.61 0.80
CA ASP A 52 -0.73 0.19 0.54
C ASP A 52 -2.14 -0.30 0.22
N CYS A 53 -2.38 -0.72 -1.01
CA CYS A 53 -3.70 -1.18 -1.46
C CYS A 53 -4.01 -2.61 -1.01
N SER A 54 -3.01 -3.36 -0.51
CA SER A 54 -3.14 -4.71 0.03
C SER A 54 -3.41 -4.72 1.54
N HIS A 55 -3.01 -5.77 2.21
CA HIS A 55 -2.99 -5.95 3.66
C HIS A 55 -4.31 -5.58 4.35
N GLY A 56 -4.27 -4.66 5.33
CA GLY A 56 -5.44 -4.22 6.07
C GLY A 56 -6.41 -3.39 5.23
N ASN A 57 -5.92 -2.68 4.23
CA ASN A 57 -6.76 -1.87 3.34
C ASN A 57 -7.64 -2.72 2.40
N SER A 58 -7.14 -3.87 1.94
CA SER A 58 -7.92 -4.84 1.16
C SER A 58 -8.60 -5.90 2.04
N GLU A 59 -8.41 -5.85 3.38
CA GLU A 59 -8.85 -6.90 4.30
C GLU A 59 -8.33 -8.29 3.91
N LYS A 60 -7.13 -8.35 3.32
CA LYS A 60 -6.45 -9.54 2.80
C LYS A 60 -7.14 -10.22 1.59
N ASP A 61 -8.07 -9.54 0.94
CA ASP A 61 -8.64 -9.96 -0.34
C ASP A 61 -7.86 -9.29 -1.47
N ALA A 62 -7.16 -10.11 -2.29
CA ALA A 62 -6.34 -9.59 -3.37
C ALA A 62 -7.15 -8.79 -4.40
N ALA A 63 -8.38 -9.18 -4.72
CA ALA A 63 -9.23 -8.50 -5.68
C ALA A 63 -9.61 -7.09 -5.22
N ARG A 64 -9.77 -6.87 -3.91
CA ARG A 64 -10.09 -5.55 -3.34
C ARG A 64 -8.97 -4.52 -3.48
N GLN A 65 -7.75 -4.94 -3.78
CA GLN A 65 -6.66 -4.00 -4.09
C GLN A 65 -7.00 -3.07 -5.26
N ILE A 66 -7.79 -3.57 -6.22
CA ILE A 66 -8.26 -2.78 -7.37
C ILE A 66 -9.16 -1.65 -6.89
N ASP A 67 -10.17 -1.96 -6.08
CA ASP A 67 -11.12 -0.97 -5.55
C ASP A 67 -10.40 0.09 -4.70
N VAL A 68 -9.45 -0.33 -3.86
CA VAL A 68 -8.63 0.59 -3.06
C VAL A 68 -7.81 1.51 -3.95
N ALA A 69 -7.13 0.97 -4.98
CA ALA A 69 -6.31 1.75 -5.89
C ALA A 69 -7.14 2.76 -6.70
N GLU A 70 -8.36 2.39 -7.11
CA GLU A 70 -9.30 3.26 -7.83
C GLU A 70 -9.88 4.36 -6.91
N SER A 71 -10.24 4.02 -5.68
CA SER A 71 -10.68 5.01 -4.68
C SER A 71 -9.62 6.07 -4.40
N ILE A 72 -8.34 5.67 -4.36
CA ILE A 72 -7.23 6.60 -4.18
C ILE A 72 -7.06 7.51 -5.41
N MET A 73 -7.37 7.04 -6.62
CA MET A 73 -7.31 7.88 -7.82
C MET A 73 -8.20 9.11 -7.71
N GLU A 74 -9.40 8.96 -7.20
CA GLU A 74 -10.34 10.06 -7.02
C GLU A 74 -9.81 11.12 -6.03
N GLN A 75 -8.91 10.70 -5.14
CA GLN A 75 -8.33 11.53 -4.08
C GLN A 75 -6.99 12.17 -4.47
N LEU A 76 -6.43 11.91 -5.66
CA LEU A 76 -5.06 12.35 -6.02
C LEU A 76 -4.90 13.84 -6.21
N ARG A 77 -5.91 14.55 -6.69
CA ARG A 77 -5.80 15.98 -7.03
C ARG A 77 -5.54 16.80 -5.77
N GLY A 78 -4.34 17.39 -5.69
CA GLY A 78 -3.90 18.18 -4.52
C GLY A 78 -3.58 17.35 -3.27
N SER A 79 -3.61 16.02 -3.37
CA SER A 79 -3.36 15.09 -2.27
C SER A 79 -1.86 14.96 -1.96
N PRO A 80 -1.49 14.65 -0.71
CA PRO A 80 -0.13 14.31 -0.31
C PRO A 80 0.30 12.90 -0.74
N ILE A 81 -0.59 12.10 -1.33
CA ILE A 81 -0.28 10.74 -1.78
C ILE A 81 0.65 10.81 -3.00
N ARG A 82 1.81 10.16 -2.90
CA ARG A 82 2.84 10.11 -3.95
C ARG A 82 3.10 8.72 -4.49
N ALA A 83 2.63 7.68 -3.78
CA ALA A 83 2.86 6.29 -4.17
C ALA A 83 1.69 5.39 -3.74
N ARG A 84 1.55 4.29 -4.47
CA ARG A 84 0.66 3.16 -4.13
C ARG A 84 1.49 1.89 -4.11
N MET A 85 1.12 0.95 -3.26
CA MET A 85 1.70 -0.38 -3.22
C MET A 85 0.63 -1.39 -3.62
N LEU A 86 0.98 -2.32 -4.47
CA LEU A 86 0.16 -3.45 -4.90
C LEU A 86 0.94 -4.74 -4.70
N GLU A 87 0.28 -5.78 -4.22
CA GLU A 87 0.80 -7.14 -4.23
C GLU A 87 0.35 -7.85 -5.50
N SER A 88 1.31 -8.16 -6.36
CA SER A 88 1.09 -8.75 -7.68
C SER A 88 2.10 -9.84 -7.96
N HIS A 89 1.66 -10.88 -8.70
CA HIS A 89 2.53 -11.94 -9.18
C HIS A 89 2.07 -12.40 -10.59
N LEU A 90 2.79 -13.35 -11.21
CA LEU A 90 2.42 -13.86 -12.53
C LEU A 90 1.05 -14.55 -12.52
N VAL A 91 0.77 -15.32 -11.46
CA VAL A 91 -0.49 -16.04 -11.24
C VAL A 91 -1.19 -15.48 -10.00
N ALA A 92 -2.47 -15.18 -10.14
CA ALA A 92 -3.29 -14.65 -9.05
C ALA A 92 -3.40 -15.61 -7.86
N GLY A 93 -3.67 -15.03 -6.68
CA GLY A 93 -3.90 -15.77 -5.44
C GLY A 93 -2.63 -16.18 -4.72
N ARG A 94 -2.76 -17.25 -3.91
CA ARG A 94 -1.65 -17.83 -3.13
C ARG A 94 -1.74 -19.34 -3.09
N GLN A 95 -0.62 -19.97 -2.75
CA GLN A 95 -0.52 -21.41 -2.52
C GLN A 95 0.24 -21.69 -1.21
N ASN A 96 -0.03 -22.84 -0.59
CA ASN A 96 0.65 -23.22 0.66
C ASN A 96 1.99 -23.94 0.43
N ALA A 97 2.22 -24.44 -0.80
CA ALA A 97 3.46 -25.07 -1.21
C ALA A 97 3.78 -24.62 -2.66
N PRO A 98 5.06 -24.52 -3.06
CA PRO A 98 5.47 -23.99 -4.36
C PRO A 98 5.21 -25.03 -5.49
N VAL A 99 3.95 -25.25 -5.83
CA VAL A 99 3.49 -26.16 -6.89
C VAL A 99 3.32 -25.42 -8.22
N THR A 100 2.71 -24.24 -8.17
CA THR A 100 2.46 -23.41 -9.35
C THR A 100 3.54 -22.34 -9.45
N TYR A 101 4.34 -22.40 -10.54
CA TYR A 101 5.33 -21.34 -10.80
C TYR A 101 4.65 -19.98 -10.97
N GLY A 102 5.20 -18.96 -10.32
CA GLY A 102 4.68 -17.60 -10.43
C GLY A 102 3.45 -17.30 -9.56
N GLN A 103 3.07 -18.19 -8.65
CA GLN A 103 2.04 -17.93 -7.64
C GLN A 103 2.66 -17.74 -6.25
N SER A 104 2.18 -16.75 -5.49
CA SER A 104 2.68 -16.41 -4.16
C SER A 104 2.55 -17.58 -3.16
N ILE A 105 3.53 -17.72 -2.28
CA ILE A 105 3.50 -18.63 -1.12
C ILE A 105 3.29 -17.89 0.21
N THR A 106 3.10 -16.59 0.17
CA THR A 106 2.85 -15.73 1.34
C THR A 106 1.44 -15.14 1.26
N ASP A 107 1.29 -13.89 0.87
CA ASP A 107 -0.01 -13.24 0.74
C ASP A 107 -0.61 -13.42 -0.66
N ALA A 108 -1.93 -13.37 -0.76
CA ALA A 108 -2.62 -13.49 -2.03
C ALA A 108 -2.39 -12.24 -2.88
N CYS A 109 -1.94 -12.46 -4.13
CA CYS A 109 -1.61 -11.40 -5.07
C CYS A 109 -2.65 -11.26 -6.19
N LEU A 110 -2.71 -10.08 -6.81
CA LEU A 110 -3.29 -9.91 -8.15
C LEU A 110 -2.48 -10.71 -9.17
N GLY A 111 -3.12 -11.19 -10.24
CA GLY A 111 -2.43 -11.74 -11.40
C GLY A 111 -1.79 -10.67 -12.26
N PHE A 112 -0.92 -11.08 -13.18
CA PHE A 112 -0.22 -10.16 -14.06
C PHE A 112 -1.19 -9.34 -14.93
N GLU A 113 -2.15 -10.01 -15.58
CA GLU A 113 -3.11 -9.36 -16.47
C GLU A 113 -4.02 -8.37 -15.74
N GLU A 114 -4.46 -8.71 -14.52
CA GLU A 114 -5.26 -7.83 -13.67
C GLU A 114 -4.48 -6.59 -13.26
N THR A 115 -3.19 -6.78 -12.91
CA THR A 115 -2.29 -5.69 -12.54
C THR A 115 -2.00 -4.78 -13.75
N GLU A 116 -1.72 -5.34 -14.91
CA GLU A 116 -1.50 -4.59 -16.15
C GLU A 116 -2.72 -3.73 -16.49
N ALA A 117 -3.92 -4.32 -16.49
CA ALA A 117 -5.17 -3.60 -16.74
C ALA A 117 -5.40 -2.48 -15.73
N LEU A 118 -5.11 -2.71 -14.44
CA LEU A 118 -5.19 -1.68 -13.41
C LEU A 118 -4.21 -0.54 -13.67
N LEU A 119 -2.94 -0.84 -13.97
CA LEU A 119 -1.93 0.17 -14.25
C LEU A 119 -2.29 1.05 -15.44
N HIS A 120 -2.87 0.47 -16.50
CA HIS A 120 -3.38 1.25 -17.65
C HIS A 120 -4.50 2.21 -17.23
N ARG A 121 -5.45 1.77 -16.41
CA ARG A 121 -6.51 2.66 -15.88
C ARG A 121 -5.94 3.77 -15.00
N LEU A 122 -5.00 3.44 -14.13
CA LEU A 122 -4.34 4.41 -13.26
C LEU A 122 -3.56 5.46 -14.06
N ALA A 123 -2.87 5.05 -15.13
CA ALA A 123 -2.13 5.96 -16.00
C ALA A 123 -3.03 6.88 -16.82
N ALA A 124 -4.21 6.41 -17.24
CA ALA A 124 -5.16 7.22 -18.00
C ALA A 124 -5.86 8.31 -17.16
N ALA A 125 -5.80 8.23 -15.83
CA ALA A 125 -6.47 9.16 -14.91
C ALA A 125 -5.53 10.26 -14.37
N VAL A 126 -4.26 10.25 -14.72
CA VAL A 126 -3.22 11.25 -14.39
C VAL A 126 -3.00 12.20 -15.57
#